data_fa7b0a43e086d7c2697070fc31dc55ea
#
_entry.id   fa7b0a43e086d7c2697070fc31dc55ea
#
_cell.length_a   1.000
_cell.length_b   1.000
_cell.length_c   1.000
_cell.angle_alpha   90.00
_cell.angle_beta   90.00
_cell.angle_gamma   90.00
#
_symmetry.space_group_name_H-M   'P 1'
#
loop_
_entity.id
_entity.type
_entity.pdbx_description
1 polymer ?
#
loop_
_entity_poly.entity_id
_entity_poly.type
_entity_poly.pdbx_seq_one_letter_code
_entity_poly.pdbx_strand_id
1 'polypeptide(L)'
;NIGGVIKIDTVQPVFAVDENPIFFGQAGTKYKSNNKAVSANVSINTSDQDTALSYFGSYVKANNYYAGGSFKEAGLAAPDRGYLDGDEVGSSAYKNQNHQLSISKAIDNEIYQAIAAYHDSPYENFDNQRMDSVGNKNYQLNLSQKVEYDWGKLTSRIYIDDTNHKHNFGPDKQYTYTNA
;
A
#
# COMPACT_ATOMS: atom_id res chain seq x y z
N ASN A 1 -2.24 18.27 -27.01
CA ASN A 1 -1.50 17.57 -25.96
C ASN A 1 -2.44 16.62 -25.23
N ILE A 2 -2.27 15.33 -25.43
CA ILE A 2 -2.95 14.26 -24.69
C ILE A 2 -1.98 13.83 -23.59
N GLY A 3 -1.92 14.61 -22.51
CA GLY A 3 -1.10 14.31 -21.37
C GLY A 3 -1.81 14.76 -20.10
N GLY A 4 -2.10 13.82 -19.20
CA GLY A 4 -2.52 14.11 -17.84
C GLY A 4 -1.29 14.22 -16.93
N VAL A 5 -1.38 15.06 -15.91
CA VAL A 5 -0.39 15.12 -14.83
C VAL A 5 -1.06 14.53 -13.58
N ILE A 6 -0.42 13.52 -12.98
CA ILE A 6 -0.80 13.03 -11.65
C ILE A 6 0.11 13.74 -10.66
N LYS A 7 -0.48 14.56 -9.79
CA LYS A 7 0.22 15.19 -8.67
C LYS A 7 -0.13 14.45 -7.38
N ILE A 8 0.89 13.95 -6.69
CA ILE A 8 0.73 13.29 -5.39
C ILE A 8 1.36 14.21 -4.35
N ASP A 9 0.54 14.76 -3.48
CA ASP A 9 1.00 15.58 -2.35
C ASP A 9 0.88 14.78 -1.04
N THR A 10 1.84 14.96 -0.15
CA THR A 10 1.74 14.45 1.23
C THR A 10 0.61 15.18 1.97
N VAL A 11 -0.17 14.42 2.75
CA VAL A 11 -1.20 15.02 3.61
C VAL A 11 -0.56 16.03 4.55
N GLN A 12 -1.09 17.25 4.55
CA GLN A 12 -0.61 18.30 5.44
C GLN A 12 -1.08 18.00 6.87
N PRO A 13 -0.24 18.28 7.89
CA PRO A 13 -0.67 18.17 9.28
C PRO A 13 -1.80 19.15 9.56
N VAL A 14 -2.75 18.72 10.36
CA VAL A 14 -3.84 19.57 10.88
C VAL A 14 -3.54 19.83 12.35
N PHE A 15 -3.39 21.08 12.74
CA PHE A 15 -3.18 21.49 14.12
C PHE A 15 -4.49 22.04 14.71
N ALA A 16 -4.66 21.96 16.03
CA ALA A 16 -5.78 22.57 16.72
C ALA A 16 -5.68 24.11 16.63
N VAL A 17 -6.83 24.76 16.50
CA VAL A 17 -6.90 26.22 16.38
C VAL A 17 -6.90 26.89 17.77
N ASP A 18 -7.36 26.18 18.77
CA ASP A 18 -7.44 26.61 20.15
C ASP A 18 -6.78 25.59 21.10
N GLU A 19 -6.91 25.78 22.41
CA GLU A 19 -6.33 24.92 23.44
C GLU A 19 -6.96 23.52 23.53
N ASN A 20 -8.08 23.28 22.81
CA ASN A 20 -8.72 21.97 22.80
C ASN A 20 -8.06 21.05 21.78
N PRO A 21 -7.52 19.90 22.21
CA PRO A 21 -6.94 18.95 21.29
C PRO A 21 -7.97 18.40 20.30
N ILE A 22 -7.55 18.21 19.06
CA ILE A 22 -8.35 17.54 18.06
C ILE A 22 -8.07 16.05 18.13
N PHE A 23 -9.11 15.24 18.09
CA PHE A 23 -9.02 13.80 17.89
C PHE A 23 -10.09 13.35 16.91
N PHE A 24 -9.69 12.68 15.84
CA PHE A 24 -10.61 12.05 14.90
C PHE A 24 -9.99 10.80 14.28
N GLY A 25 -10.84 9.90 13.86
CA GLY A 25 -10.40 8.68 13.22
C GLY A 25 -11.52 8.00 12.47
N GLN A 26 -11.14 7.02 11.67
CA GLN A 26 -12.07 6.15 10.98
C GLN A 26 -11.50 4.74 10.91
N ALA A 27 -12.40 3.76 10.87
CA ALA A 27 -12.07 2.38 10.60
C ALA A 27 -13.07 1.81 9.60
N GLY A 28 -12.61 0.94 8.74
CA GLY A 28 -13.44 0.30 7.75
C GLY A 28 -13.04 -1.14 7.50
N THR A 29 -14.03 -1.96 7.17
CA THR A 29 -13.81 -3.34 6.74
C THR A 29 -14.61 -3.62 5.47
N LYS A 30 -14.09 -4.51 4.63
CA LYS A 30 -14.77 -4.92 3.41
C LYS A 30 -14.56 -6.41 3.15
N TYR A 31 -15.61 -7.08 2.74
CA TYR A 31 -15.56 -8.46 2.27
C TYR A 31 -16.06 -8.56 0.84
N LYS A 32 -15.37 -9.36 0.02
CA LYS A 32 -15.80 -9.72 -1.34
C LYS A 32 -15.93 -11.24 -1.41
N SER A 33 -17.12 -11.74 -1.74
CA SER A 33 -17.43 -13.19 -1.71
C SER A 33 -16.69 -13.98 -2.77
N ASN A 34 -16.52 -13.45 -3.99
CA ASN A 34 -15.94 -14.15 -5.13
C ASN A 34 -14.54 -14.72 -4.80
N ASN A 35 -13.63 -13.86 -4.37
CA ASN A 35 -12.26 -14.24 -4.02
C ASN A 35 -12.02 -14.30 -2.50
N LYS A 36 -13.07 -14.30 -1.70
CA LYS A 36 -13.04 -14.28 -0.24
C LYS A 36 -12.11 -13.18 0.31
N ALA A 37 -12.07 -12.04 -0.40
CA ALA A 37 -11.20 -10.96 -0.01
C ALA A 37 -11.71 -10.29 1.27
N VAL A 38 -10.82 -10.18 2.25
CA VAL A 38 -11.02 -9.43 3.48
C VAL A 38 -10.07 -8.26 3.49
N SER A 39 -10.60 -7.07 3.72
CA SER A 39 -9.77 -5.87 3.93
C SER A 39 -10.22 -5.10 5.16
N ALA A 40 -9.27 -4.47 5.81
CA ALA A 40 -9.49 -3.55 6.91
C ALA A 40 -8.58 -2.33 6.74
N ASN A 41 -9.06 -1.18 7.18
CA ASN A 41 -8.26 0.02 7.29
C ASN A 41 -8.61 0.78 8.57
N VAL A 42 -7.66 1.56 9.04
CA VAL A 42 -7.81 2.45 10.18
C VAL A 42 -7.00 3.71 9.93
N SER A 43 -7.54 4.85 10.29
CA SER A 43 -6.77 6.09 10.43
C SER A 43 -7.12 6.75 11.75
N ILE A 44 -6.11 7.30 12.41
CA ILE A 44 -6.23 8.00 13.68
C ILE A 44 -5.39 9.27 13.57
N ASN A 45 -5.97 10.38 13.99
CA ASN A 45 -5.33 11.68 14.00
C ASN A 45 -5.57 12.34 15.34
N THR A 46 -4.54 12.91 15.91
CA THR A 46 -4.64 13.74 17.11
C THR A 46 -3.67 14.90 16.99
N SER A 47 -4.07 16.05 17.49
CA SER A 47 -3.20 17.23 17.50
C SER A 47 -3.59 18.19 18.61
N ASP A 48 -2.61 18.92 19.08
CA ASP A 48 -2.76 20.19 19.78
C ASP A 48 -2.40 21.37 18.85
N GLN A 49 -2.15 22.56 19.41
CA GLN A 49 -1.88 23.76 18.62
C GLN A 49 -0.57 23.70 17.83
N ASP A 50 0.40 22.90 18.27
CA ASP A 50 1.74 22.88 17.68
C ASP A 50 2.27 21.48 17.37
N THR A 51 1.57 20.44 17.81
CA THR A 51 1.96 19.03 17.57
C THR A 51 0.82 18.27 16.91
N ALA A 52 1.11 17.53 15.85
CA ALA A 52 0.15 16.66 15.20
C ALA A 52 0.73 15.28 15.02
N LEU A 53 -0.06 14.25 15.34
CA LEU A 53 0.26 12.83 15.18
C LEU A 53 -0.82 12.18 14.34
N SER A 54 -0.43 11.43 13.33
CA SER A 54 -1.36 10.64 12.54
C SER A 54 -0.82 9.23 12.28
N TYR A 55 -1.73 8.28 12.31
CA TYR A 55 -1.46 6.90 11.93
C TYR A 55 -2.47 6.44 10.89
N PHE A 56 -1.99 5.76 9.87
CA PHE A 56 -2.78 5.04 8.89
C PHE A 56 -2.31 3.59 8.81
N GLY A 57 -3.26 2.66 8.83
CA GLY A 57 -3.01 1.25 8.62
C GLY A 57 -4.02 0.65 7.65
N SER A 58 -3.57 -0.24 6.78
CA SER A 58 -4.45 -1.03 5.92
C SER A 58 -3.94 -2.44 5.75
N TYR A 59 -4.88 -3.36 5.59
CA TYR A 59 -4.61 -4.77 5.34
C TYR A 59 -5.60 -5.29 4.31
N VAL A 60 -5.14 -6.14 3.41
CA VAL A 60 -5.98 -6.90 2.50
C VAL A 60 -5.39 -8.27 2.24
N LYS A 61 -6.27 -9.29 2.20
CA LYS A 61 -5.94 -10.64 1.75
C LYS A 61 -7.07 -11.13 0.85
N ALA A 62 -6.71 -11.68 -0.30
CA ALA A 62 -7.63 -12.26 -1.27
C ALA A 62 -7.07 -13.58 -1.79
N ASN A 63 -7.95 -14.54 -2.02
CA ASN A 63 -7.66 -15.74 -2.79
C ASN A 63 -7.81 -15.43 -4.29
N ASN A 64 -7.57 -16.43 -5.14
CA ASN A 64 -7.92 -16.34 -6.55
C ASN A 64 -9.41 -16.01 -6.71
N TYR A 65 -9.75 -15.26 -7.75
CA TYR A 65 -11.14 -15.01 -8.10
C TYR A 65 -11.66 -16.02 -9.11
N TYR A 66 -12.98 -16.12 -9.22
CA TYR A 66 -13.68 -17.03 -10.11
C TYR A 66 -14.37 -16.27 -11.23
N ALA A 67 -14.24 -16.80 -12.45
CA ALA A 67 -14.97 -16.32 -13.62
C ALA A 67 -16.46 -16.71 -13.53
N GLY A 68 -17.30 -16.16 -14.39
CA GLY A 68 -18.73 -16.46 -14.43
C GLY A 68 -19.08 -17.87 -14.95
N GLY A 69 -18.10 -18.67 -15.32
CA GLY A 69 -18.23 -20.05 -15.77
C GLY A 69 -16.86 -20.62 -16.16
N SER A 70 -16.79 -21.94 -16.33
CA SER A 70 -15.56 -22.63 -16.71
C SER A 70 -15.04 -22.16 -18.08
N PHE A 71 -13.80 -21.76 -18.15
CA PHE A 71 -13.10 -21.29 -19.35
C PHE A 71 -11.87 -22.14 -19.68
N LYS A 72 -11.53 -23.09 -18.82
CA LYS A 72 -10.43 -24.03 -18.96
C LYS A 72 -10.80 -25.38 -18.35
N GLU A 73 -10.02 -26.42 -18.60
CA GLU A 73 -10.13 -27.69 -17.88
C GLU A 73 -9.65 -27.52 -16.44
N ALA A 74 -10.34 -28.16 -15.49
CA ALA A 74 -9.89 -28.24 -14.11
C ALA A 74 -8.69 -29.17 -13.98
N GLY A 75 -7.70 -28.83 -13.18
CA GLY A 75 -6.54 -29.66 -13.02
C GLY A 75 -5.40 -29.02 -12.23
N LEU A 76 -4.25 -29.67 -12.25
CA LEU A 76 -3.05 -29.13 -11.65
C LEU A 76 -2.53 -27.93 -12.48
N ALA A 77 -2.25 -26.83 -11.80
CA ALA A 77 -1.62 -25.65 -12.42
C ALA A 77 -0.20 -25.99 -12.91
N ALA A 78 0.55 -26.75 -12.09
CA ALA A 78 1.84 -27.35 -12.42
C ALA A 78 2.09 -28.51 -11.45
N PRO A 79 3.02 -29.44 -11.74
CA PRO A 79 3.43 -30.45 -10.78
C PRO A 79 3.79 -29.80 -9.43
N ASP A 80 3.21 -30.28 -8.35
CA ASP A 80 3.40 -29.80 -6.96
C ASP A 80 2.99 -28.35 -6.70
N ARG A 81 2.21 -27.73 -7.60
CA ARG A 81 1.85 -26.30 -7.53
C ARG A 81 0.40 -26.02 -7.16
N GLY A 82 -0.43 -27.02 -7.04
CA GLY A 82 -1.82 -26.87 -6.67
C GLY A 82 -2.82 -27.19 -7.78
N TYR A 83 -4.05 -27.30 -7.38
CA TYR A 83 -5.21 -27.61 -8.21
C TYR A 83 -6.03 -26.34 -8.45
N LEU A 84 -6.45 -26.13 -9.67
CA LEU A 84 -7.32 -25.03 -10.08
C LEU A 84 -8.60 -25.58 -10.70
N ASP A 85 -9.74 -25.06 -10.27
CA ASP A 85 -11.03 -25.33 -10.89
C ASP A 85 -11.14 -24.69 -12.27
N GLY A 86 -12.07 -25.18 -13.09
CA GLY A 86 -12.22 -24.72 -14.47
C GLY A 86 -12.61 -23.23 -14.63
N ASP A 87 -13.21 -22.65 -13.62
CA ASP A 87 -13.59 -21.25 -13.53
C ASP A 87 -12.66 -20.41 -12.62
N GLU A 88 -11.70 -21.04 -11.93
CA GLU A 88 -10.75 -20.33 -11.08
C GLU A 88 -9.65 -19.65 -11.91
N VAL A 89 -9.48 -18.35 -11.73
CA VAL A 89 -8.42 -17.57 -12.37
C VAL A 89 -7.16 -17.63 -11.52
N GLY A 90 -6.24 -18.52 -11.91
CA GLY A 90 -4.96 -18.69 -11.22
C GLY A 90 -4.11 -17.43 -11.24
N SER A 91 -3.22 -17.31 -10.25
CA SER A 91 -2.35 -16.15 -10.07
C SER A 91 -3.11 -14.82 -9.95
N SER A 92 -4.25 -14.81 -9.28
CA SER A 92 -5.02 -13.60 -8.98
C SER A 92 -5.14 -13.33 -7.48
N ALA A 93 -4.51 -14.18 -6.64
CA ALA A 93 -4.45 -14.01 -5.20
C ALA A 93 -3.44 -12.92 -4.81
N TYR A 94 -3.73 -12.20 -3.72
CA TYR A 94 -2.81 -11.19 -3.19
C TYR A 94 -2.99 -10.99 -1.69
N LYS A 95 -1.93 -10.50 -1.05
CA LYS A 95 -1.94 -10.08 0.34
C LYS A 95 -0.99 -8.89 0.49
N ASN A 96 -1.49 -7.82 1.09
CA ASN A 96 -0.63 -6.69 1.44
C ASN A 96 -1.09 -5.99 2.72
N GLN A 97 -0.17 -5.29 3.32
CA GLN A 97 -0.40 -4.40 4.44
C GLN A 97 0.44 -3.13 4.27
N ASN A 98 -0.12 -2.03 4.73
CA ASN A 98 0.54 -0.73 4.72
C ASN A 98 0.37 -0.08 6.08
N HIS A 99 1.42 0.55 6.56
CA HIS A 99 1.42 1.32 7.79
C HIS A 99 2.15 2.64 7.56
N GLN A 100 1.61 3.72 8.06
CA GLN A 100 2.25 5.03 8.03
C GLN A 100 2.02 5.74 9.35
N LEU A 101 3.09 6.24 9.92
CA LEU A 101 3.09 7.10 11.08
C LEU A 101 3.65 8.46 10.68
N SER A 102 2.97 9.53 11.05
CA SER A 102 3.43 10.90 10.83
C SER A 102 3.40 11.66 12.14
N ILE A 103 4.48 12.36 12.44
CA ILE A 103 4.55 13.33 13.52
C ILE A 103 4.96 14.68 12.93
N SER A 104 4.31 15.75 13.38
CA SER A 104 4.58 17.11 12.95
C SER A 104 4.64 18.04 14.14
N LYS A 105 5.55 19.01 14.08
CA LYS A 105 5.71 20.06 15.09
C LYS A 105 5.78 21.40 14.40
N ALA A 106 4.95 22.34 14.85
CA ALA A 106 5.01 23.74 14.46
C ALA A 106 5.85 24.51 15.51
N ILE A 107 6.77 25.33 15.05
CA ILE A 107 7.61 26.20 15.88
C ILE A 107 7.69 27.54 15.14
N ASP A 108 7.11 28.60 15.69
CA ASP A 108 7.03 29.91 15.05
C ASP A 108 6.46 29.82 13.61
N ASN A 109 7.26 30.17 12.62
CA ASN A 109 6.91 30.14 11.20
C ASN A 109 7.37 28.86 10.48
N GLU A 110 7.76 27.83 11.23
CA GLU A 110 8.32 26.59 10.70
C GLU A 110 7.44 25.39 11.04
N ILE A 111 7.35 24.42 10.13
CA ILE A 111 6.73 23.12 10.37
C ILE A 111 7.75 22.04 10.07
N TYR A 112 8.05 21.22 11.05
CA TYR A 112 8.85 20.02 10.96
C TYR A 112 7.92 18.82 10.87
N GLN A 113 8.21 17.89 9.96
CA GLN A 113 7.43 16.66 9.81
C GLN A 113 8.34 15.47 9.59
N ALA A 114 8.08 14.38 10.30
CA ALA A 114 8.65 13.07 10.05
C ALA A 114 7.53 12.09 9.69
N ILE A 115 7.71 11.36 8.59
CA ILE A 115 6.79 10.32 8.14
C ILE A 115 7.60 9.03 7.98
N ALA A 116 7.21 7.98 8.72
CA ALA A 116 7.71 6.62 8.54
C ALA A 116 6.61 5.78 7.92
N ALA A 117 6.93 5.04 6.87
CA ALA A 117 5.99 4.14 6.22
C ALA A 117 6.61 2.75 6.02
N TYR A 118 5.75 1.74 6.10
CA TYR A 118 6.06 0.34 5.87
C TYR A 118 5.01 -0.29 4.97
N HIS A 119 5.47 -0.96 3.94
CA HIS A 119 4.65 -1.80 3.06
C HIS A 119 5.18 -3.22 3.07
N ASP A 120 4.29 -4.21 3.14
CA ASP A 120 4.63 -5.63 3.00
C ASP A 120 3.57 -6.34 2.17
N SER A 121 3.99 -6.88 1.05
CA SER A 121 3.22 -7.74 0.17
C SER A 121 3.93 -9.09 0.02
N PRO A 122 3.62 -10.08 0.88
CA PRO A 122 4.24 -11.39 0.81
C PRO A 122 4.00 -12.10 -0.52
N TYR A 123 2.89 -11.82 -1.17
CA TYR A 123 2.57 -12.23 -2.53
C TYR A 123 1.56 -11.29 -3.17
N GLU A 124 1.79 -11.02 -4.44
CA GLU A 124 0.87 -10.34 -5.34
C GLU A 124 0.99 -11.02 -6.70
N ASN A 125 -0.01 -11.84 -6.99
CA ASN A 125 0.00 -12.69 -8.17
C ASN A 125 -0.62 -11.93 -9.35
N PHE A 126 -0.10 -12.18 -10.56
CA PHE A 126 -0.48 -11.48 -11.79
C PHE A 126 -0.93 -12.51 -12.83
N ASP A 127 -2.22 -12.57 -13.08
CA ASP A 127 -2.84 -13.54 -14.00
C ASP A 127 -2.37 -13.39 -15.46
N ASN A 128 -1.96 -12.20 -15.84
CA ASN A 128 -1.53 -11.85 -17.21
C ASN A 128 0.00 -11.69 -17.36
N GLN A 129 0.79 -12.03 -16.34
CA GLN A 129 2.24 -11.92 -16.39
C GLN A 129 2.92 -13.29 -16.25
N ARG A 130 4.16 -13.39 -16.70
CA ARG A 130 4.94 -14.61 -16.62
C ARG A 130 5.32 -15.00 -15.19
N MET A 131 5.58 -14.03 -14.33
CA MET A 131 5.98 -14.22 -12.94
C MET A 131 5.02 -13.49 -12.00
N ASP A 132 4.94 -13.98 -10.78
CA ASP A 132 4.25 -13.36 -9.66
C ASP A 132 5.24 -12.60 -8.78
N SER A 133 4.78 -11.59 -8.04
CA SER A 133 5.53 -11.05 -6.93
C SER A 133 5.40 -12.01 -5.75
N VAL A 134 6.52 -12.56 -5.31
CA VAL A 134 6.61 -13.51 -4.17
C VAL A 134 7.20 -12.85 -2.92
N GLY A 135 7.28 -11.56 -2.91
CA GLY A 135 7.70 -10.73 -1.78
C GLY A 135 8.02 -9.32 -2.23
N ASN A 136 7.41 -8.36 -1.56
CA ASN A 136 7.72 -6.95 -1.72
C ASN A 136 7.64 -6.29 -0.34
N LYS A 137 8.78 -5.81 0.17
CA LYS A 137 8.87 -5.04 1.41
C LYS A 137 9.49 -3.70 1.11
N ASN A 138 8.88 -2.67 1.63
CA ASN A 138 9.38 -1.31 1.48
C ASN A 138 9.32 -0.59 2.83
N TYR A 139 10.40 0.10 3.16
CA TYR A 139 10.55 0.98 4.30
C TYR A 139 10.88 2.38 3.80
N GLN A 140 10.14 3.36 4.27
CA GLN A 140 10.33 4.75 3.88
C GLN A 140 10.44 5.65 5.10
N LEU A 141 11.35 6.61 5.03
CA LEU A 141 11.45 7.71 5.97
C LEU A 141 11.51 9.02 5.19
N ASN A 142 10.62 9.92 5.52
CA ASN A 142 10.58 11.27 4.95
C ASN A 142 10.65 12.28 6.08
N LEU A 143 11.68 13.09 6.08
CA LEU A 143 11.88 14.20 7.01
C LEU A 143 11.74 15.49 6.21
N SER A 144 10.91 16.40 6.64
CA SER A 144 10.73 17.68 5.96
C SER A 144 10.62 18.84 6.94
N GLN A 145 11.11 19.99 6.48
CA GLN A 145 10.94 21.28 7.11
C GLN A 145 10.30 22.23 6.10
N LYS A 146 9.33 22.98 6.53
CA LYS A 146 8.71 24.07 5.77
C LYS A 146 8.85 25.33 6.57
N VAL A 147 9.32 26.39 5.94
CA VAL A 147 9.50 27.70 6.53
C VAL A 147 8.73 28.72 5.71
N GLU A 148 7.94 29.56 6.37
CA GLU A 148 7.27 30.69 5.73
C GLU A 148 8.02 31.98 6.03
N TYR A 149 8.41 32.66 4.96
CA TYR A 149 9.06 33.99 4.99
C TYR A 149 8.13 35.02 4.33
N ASP A 150 8.34 36.29 4.59
CA ASP A 150 7.58 37.38 3.94
C ASP A 150 7.69 37.34 2.40
N TRP A 151 8.80 36.87 1.86
CA TRP A 151 9.07 36.77 0.43
C TRP A 151 8.65 35.43 -0.20
N GLY A 152 8.25 34.41 0.60
CA GLY A 152 7.86 33.10 0.06
C GLY A 152 8.02 31.94 1.03
N LYS A 153 7.92 30.71 0.50
CA LYS A 153 8.01 29.46 1.26
C LYS A 153 9.23 28.68 0.86
N LEU A 154 10.00 28.17 1.83
CA LEU A 154 11.09 27.22 1.63
C LEU A 154 10.65 25.84 2.14
N THR A 155 10.89 24.79 1.34
CA THR A 155 10.70 23.41 1.77
C THR A 155 11.99 22.64 1.59
N SER A 156 12.50 22.09 2.68
CA SER A 156 13.62 21.16 2.70
C SER A 156 13.12 19.75 2.97
N ARG A 157 13.70 18.72 2.31
CA ARG A 157 13.28 17.34 2.49
C ARG A 157 14.46 16.38 2.38
N ILE A 158 14.46 15.39 3.27
CA ILE A 158 15.30 14.19 3.20
C ILE A 158 14.37 12.99 3.04
N TYR A 159 14.66 12.14 2.07
CA TYR A 159 13.88 10.95 1.77
C TYR A 159 14.80 9.73 1.73
N ILE A 160 14.42 8.68 2.45
CA ILE A 160 15.11 7.40 2.47
C ILE A 160 14.07 6.34 2.09
N ASP A 161 14.44 5.48 1.14
CA ASP A 161 13.61 4.36 0.68
C ASP A 161 14.48 3.12 0.60
N ASP A 162 14.01 2.03 1.20
CA ASP A 162 14.62 0.71 1.12
C ASP A 162 13.57 -0.30 0.66
N THR A 163 13.76 -0.84 -0.55
CA THR A 163 12.84 -1.76 -1.19
C THR A 163 13.50 -3.10 -1.46
N ASN A 164 12.91 -4.17 -0.93
CA ASN A 164 13.24 -5.55 -1.28
C ASN A 164 12.08 -6.17 -2.06
N HIS A 165 12.31 -6.41 -3.35
CA HIS A 165 11.30 -6.91 -4.26
C HIS A 165 11.75 -8.20 -4.93
N LYS A 166 10.87 -9.23 -4.95
CA LYS A 166 11.17 -10.56 -5.49
C LYS A 166 10.07 -11.01 -6.45
N HIS A 167 10.48 -11.42 -7.63
CA HIS A 167 9.61 -12.11 -8.58
C HIS A 167 10.04 -13.57 -8.73
N ASN A 168 9.06 -14.45 -8.88
CA ASN A 168 9.28 -15.87 -9.20
C ASN A 168 7.98 -16.46 -9.79
N PHE A 169 8.02 -17.71 -10.19
CA PHE A 169 6.81 -18.45 -10.54
C PHE A 169 6.04 -18.76 -9.25
N GLY A 170 4.84 -18.24 -9.17
CA GLY A 170 3.90 -18.53 -8.09
C GLY A 170 3.30 -19.92 -8.19
N PRO A 171 2.46 -20.33 -7.22
CA PRO A 171 1.91 -21.68 -7.14
C PRO A 171 1.02 -22.08 -8.33
N ASP A 172 0.47 -21.10 -9.06
CA ASP A 172 -0.46 -21.33 -10.16
C ASP A 172 0.20 -21.18 -11.55
N LYS A 173 1.52 -21.00 -11.61
CA LYS A 173 2.25 -20.80 -12.87
C LYS A 173 2.97 -22.05 -13.31
N GLN A 174 2.69 -22.47 -14.53
CA GLN A 174 3.47 -23.52 -15.20
C GLN A 174 4.73 -22.94 -15.79
N TYR A 175 5.82 -23.67 -15.63
CA TYR A 175 7.06 -23.40 -16.31
C TYR A 175 7.50 -24.63 -17.11
N THR A 176 7.55 -24.52 -18.41
CA THR A 176 8.08 -25.57 -19.29
C THR A 176 9.40 -25.09 -19.87
N TYR A 177 10.48 -25.75 -19.48
CA TYR A 177 11.74 -25.64 -20.21
C TYR A 177 11.62 -26.41 -21.52
N THR A 178 11.63 -25.72 -22.64
CA THR A 178 12.00 -26.30 -23.90
C THR A 178 13.54 -26.16 -24.01
N ASN A 179 14.26 -27.22 -23.80
CA ASN A 179 15.66 -27.26 -24.23
C ASN A 179 15.66 -27.07 -25.74
N ALA A 180 16.14 -25.93 -26.20
CA ALA A 180 16.46 -25.69 -27.59
C ALA A 180 17.84 -26.23 -27.91
#